data_8d08d2b699ae2684403d423ee2851a8f
#
_entry.id   8d08d2b699ae2684403d423ee2851a8f
#
_cell.length_a   1.000
_cell.length_b   1.000
_cell.length_c   1.000
_cell.angle_alpha   90.00
_cell.angle_beta   90.00
_cell.angle_gamma   90.00
#
_symmetry.space_group_name_H-M   'P 1'
#
loop_
_entity.id
_entity.type
_entity.pdbx_description
1 polymer ?
#
loop_
_entity_poly.entity_id
_entity_poly.type
_entity_poly.pdbx_seq_one_letter_code
_entity_poly.pdbx_strand_id
1 'polypeptide(L)' 'MNTVPISEVRENLADLGNRVSILGERVLVERRGKSLFALVPVEDAELLERLEDEIDLSAIRAAKNEPTKSWTKVKKALGL' A
#
# COMPACT_ATOMS: atom_id res chain seq x y z
N MET A 1 10.39 8.45 4.26
CA MET A 1 9.18 8.35 3.40
C MET A 1 8.56 9.73 3.26
N ASN A 2 8.29 10.14 2.04
CA ASN A 2 7.67 11.44 1.79
C ASN A 2 6.16 11.34 2.02
N THR A 3 5.59 12.36 2.65
CA THR A 3 4.17 12.43 2.89
C THR A 3 3.55 13.48 1.97
N VAL A 4 2.51 13.11 1.23
CA VAL A 4 1.81 14.03 0.35
C VAL A 4 0.31 13.93 0.57
N PRO A 5 -0.43 15.04 0.39
CA PRO A 5 -1.88 15.01 0.48
C PRO A 5 -2.50 14.32 -0.73
N ILE A 6 -3.69 13.75 -0.55
CA ILE A 6 -4.40 13.04 -1.62
C ILE A 6 -4.68 13.96 -2.83
N SER A 7 -4.89 15.24 -2.58
CA SER A 7 -5.11 16.19 -3.66
C SER A 7 -3.91 16.30 -4.60
N GLU A 8 -2.70 16.27 -4.04
CA GLU A 8 -1.48 16.30 -4.83
C GLU A 8 -1.33 15.02 -5.65
N VAL A 9 -1.72 13.89 -5.10
CA VAL A 9 -1.69 12.62 -5.83
C VAL A 9 -2.59 12.70 -7.06
N ARG A 10 -3.77 13.27 -6.93
CA ARG A 10 -4.69 13.43 -8.06
C ARG A 10 -4.12 14.32 -9.14
N GLU A 11 -3.49 15.42 -8.76
CA GLU A 11 -2.95 16.40 -9.71
C GLU A 11 -1.66 15.93 -10.37
N ASN A 12 -0.82 15.22 -9.63
CA ASN A 12 0.53 14.88 -10.06
C ASN A 12 0.77 13.36 -10.07
N LEU A 13 -0.25 12.57 -10.34
CA LEU A 13 -0.12 11.12 -10.26
C LEU A 13 0.98 10.56 -11.18
N ALA A 14 1.07 11.06 -12.40
CA ALA A 14 2.08 10.60 -13.34
C ALA A 14 3.49 10.91 -12.84
N ASP A 15 3.71 12.11 -12.29
CA ASP A 15 4.98 12.51 -11.75
C ASP A 15 5.36 11.69 -10.52
N LEU A 16 4.41 11.52 -9.61
CA LEU A 16 4.61 10.70 -8.42
C LEU A 16 4.87 9.24 -8.80
N GLY A 17 4.15 8.73 -9.79
CA GLY A 17 4.38 7.38 -10.29
C GLY A 17 5.79 7.19 -10.83
N ASN A 18 6.31 8.17 -11.55
CA ASN A 18 7.67 8.14 -12.06
C ASN A 18 8.69 8.15 -10.92
N ARG A 19 8.47 9.00 -9.93
CA ARG A 19 9.36 9.08 -8.76
C ARG A 19 9.39 7.75 -8.00
N VAL A 20 8.26 7.12 -7.85
CA VAL A 20 8.15 5.83 -7.16
C VAL A 20 8.78 4.72 -8.01
N SER A 21 8.45 4.65 -9.29
CA SER A 21 8.90 3.54 -10.15
C SER A 21 10.35 3.65 -10.59
N ILE A 22 10.81 4.85 -10.89
CA ILE A 22 12.16 5.06 -11.42
C ILE A 22 13.16 5.37 -10.32
N LEU A 23 12.80 6.26 -9.41
CA LEU A 23 13.72 6.68 -8.35
C LEU A 23 13.63 5.82 -7.09
N GLY A 24 12.65 4.94 -7.02
CA GLY A 24 12.50 4.07 -5.86
C GLY A 24 11.98 4.79 -4.62
N GLU A 25 11.35 5.93 -4.78
CA GLU A 25 10.80 6.68 -3.66
C GLU A 25 9.56 6.00 -3.10
N ARG A 26 9.34 6.19 -1.81
CA ARG A 26 8.13 5.72 -1.13
C ARG A 26 7.34 6.94 -0.68
N VAL A 27 6.07 6.97 -1.02
CA VAL A 27 5.21 8.13 -0.75
C VAL A 27 4.03 7.70 0.11
N LEU A 28 3.89 8.35 1.26
CA LEU A 28 2.74 8.14 2.13
C LEU A 28 1.66 9.15 1.76
N VAL A 29 0.48 8.66 1.41
CA VAL A 29 -0.64 9.52 1.03
C VAL A 29 -1.55 9.73 2.23
N GLU A 30 -1.85 10.98 2.52
CA GLU A 30 -2.68 11.31 3.65
C GLU A 30 -3.83 12.23 3.26
N ARG A 31 -4.84 12.25 4.11
CA ARG A 31 -5.98 13.14 3.99
C ARG A 31 -6.34 13.62 5.39
N ARG A 32 -6.34 14.95 5.55
CA ARG A 32 -6.67 15.59 6.82
C ARG A 32 -5.87 15.04 8.01
N GLY A 33 -4.58 14.84 7.79
CA GLY A 33 -3.70 14.32 8.82
C GLY A 33 -3.77 12.82 9.07
N LYS A 34 -4.60 12.10 8.30
CA LYS A 34 -4.70 10.64 8.42
C LYS A 34 -4.05 9.97 7.23
N SER A 35 -3.20 8.99 7.50
CA SER A 35 -2.59 8.17 6.46
C SER A 35 -3.64 7.26 5.84
N LEU A 36 -3.74 7.28 4.52
CA LEU A 36 -4.70 6.47 3.79
C LEU A 36 -4.05 5.23 3.17
N PHE A 37 -2.97 5.44 2.44
CA PHE A 37 -2.25 4.39 1.76
C PHE A 37 -0.85 4.88 1.40
N ALA A 38 -0.03 4.01 0.86
CA ALA A 38 1.30 4.38 0.41
C ALA A 38 1.50 3.96 -1.04
N LEU A 39 2.28 4.76 -1.77
CA LEU A 39 2.75 4.41 -3.10
C LEU A 39 4.17 3.90 -2.95
N VAL A 40 4.42 2.69 -3.41
CA VAL A 40 5.72 2.04 -3.28
C VAL A 40 6.12 1.40 -4.60
N PRO A 41 7.45 1.23 -4.84
CA PRO A 41 7.89 0.51 -6.03
C PRO A 41 7.35 -0.92 -6.08
N VAL A 42 7.23 -1.45 -7.28
CA VAL A 42 6.70 -2.81 -7.46
C VAL A 42 7.50 -3.84 -6.67
N GLU A 43 8.80 -3.65 -6.58
CA GLU A 43 9.68 -4.54 -5.81
C GLU A 43 9.30 -4.63 -4.34
N ASP A 44 8.90 -3.49 -3.77
CA ASP A 44 8.44 -3.45 -2.39
C ASP A 44 7.12 -4.21 -2.22
N ALA A 45 6.20 -4.04 -3.18
CA ALA A 45 4.92 -4.74 -3.15
C ALA A 45 5.12 -6.25 -3.27
N GLU A 46 6.01 -6.68 -4.14
CA GLU A 46 6.34 -8.10 -4.30
C GLU A 46 6.98 -8.67 -3.03
N LEU A 47 7.84 -7.88 -2.41
CA LEU A 47 8.46 -8.29 -1.14
C LEU A 47 7.42 -8.47 -0.05
N LEU A 48 6.46 -7.54 0.04
CA LEU A 48 5.38 -7.63 1.01
C LEU A 48 4.52 -8.87 0.78
N GLU A 49 4.23 -9.22 -0.47
CA GLU A 49 3.50 -10.43 -0.78
C GLU A 49 4.25 -11.68 -0.32
N ARG A 50 5.56 -11.73 -0.53
CA ARG A 50 6.37 -12.86 -0.07
C ARG A 50 6.38 -12.95 1.45
N LEU A 51 6.53 -11.81 2.12
CA LEU A 51 6.51 -11.79 3.58
C LEU A 51 5.17 -12.23 4.13
N GLU A 52 4.08 -11.80 3.51
CA GLU A 52 2.75 -12.23 3.90
C GLU A 52 2.57 -13.74 3.71
N ASP A 53 3.03 -14.27 2.60
CA ASP A 53 2.96 -15.71 2.32
C ASP A 53 3.75 -16.51 3.35
N GLU A 54 4.95 -16.06 3.71
CA GLU A 54 5.77 -16.72 4.72
C GLU A 54 5.14 -16.67 6.10
N ILE A 55 4.60 -15.52 6.47
CA ILE A 55 3.91 -15.36 7.75
C ILE A 55 2.63 -16.19 7.76
N ASP A 56 1.94 -16.23 6.64
CA ASP A 56 0.69 -16.97 6.49
C ASP A 56 0.82 -18.47 6.75
N LEU A 57 1.96 -19.05 6.46
CA LEU A 57 2.16 -20.46 6.76
C LEU A 57 2.00 -20.79 8.23
N SER A 58 2.27 -19.82 9.09
CA SER A 58 2.12 -20.02 10.54
C SER A 58 0.97 -19.22 11.14
N ALA A 59 0.73 -18.00 10.68
CA ALA A 59 -0.26 -17.11 11.25
C ALA A 59 -1.68 -17.36 10.73
N ILE A 60 -1.85 -17.82 9.52
CA ILE A 60 -3.16 -18.12 8.96
C ILE A 60 -3.88 -19.20 9.77
N ARG A 61 -3.14 -20.17 10.27
CA ARG A 61 -3.73 -21.25 11.06
C ARG A 61 -4.35 -20.76 12.35
N ALA A 62 -3.83 -19.66 12.86
CA ALA A 62 -4.32 -19.07 14.10
C ALA A 62 -5.41 -18.03 13.86
N ALA A 63 -5.39 -17.31 12.73
CA ALA A 63 -6.29 -16.20 12.43
C ALA A 63 -6.78 -16.23 10.99
N LYS A 64 -7.22 -17.38 10.55
CA LYS A 64 -7.52 -17.65 9.15
C LYS A 64 -8.61 -16.82 8.50
N ASN A 65 -9.46 -16.16 9.27
CA ASN A 65 -10.52 -15.36 8.70
C ASN A 65 -10.22 -13.86 8.68
N GLU A 66 -9.37 -13.40 9.58
CA GLU A 66 -9.09 -11.98 9.73
C GLU A 66 -8.28 -11.37 8.59
N PRO A 67 -7.21 -12.02 8.10
CA PRO A 67 -6.45 -11.46 6.99
C PRO A 67 -7.31 -11.23 5.75
N THR A 68 -8.23 -12.15 5.48
CA THR A 68 -9.14 -12.04 4.35
C THR A 68 -10.08 -10.85 4.49
N LYS A 69 -10.62 -10.64 5.70
CA LYS A 69 -11.50 -9.50 5.97
C LYS A 69 -10.76 -8.17 5.84
N SER A 70 -9.57 -8.09 6.37
CA SER A 70 -8.73 -6.89 6.27
C SER A 70 -8.43 -6.56 4.83
N TRP A 71 -8.07 -7.55 4.04
CA TRP A 71 -7.76 -7.38 2.63
C TRP A 71 -8.98 -6.91 1.84
N THR A 72 -10.15 -7.47 2.14
CA THR A 72 -11.39 -7.07 1.50
C THR A 72 -11.72 -5.61 1.80
N LYS A 73 -11.51 -5.17 3.05
CA LYS A 73 -11.72 -3.77 3.43
C LYS A 73 -10.77 -2.84 2.68
N VAL A 74 -9.53 -3.21 2.56
CA VAL A 74 -8.55 -2.42 1.83
C VAL A 74 -8.94 -2.29 0.36
N LYS A 75 -9.34 -3.39 -0.27
CA LYS A 75 -9.81 -3.36 -1.65
C LYS A 75 -10.99 -2.44 -1.85
N LYS A 76 -11.97 -2.48 -0.96
CA LYS A 76 -13.13 -1.59 -1.03
C LYS A 76 -12.75 -0.14 -0.87
N ALA A 77 -11.85 0.15 0.05
CA ALA A 77 -11.39 1.52 0.28
C ALA A 77 -10.66 2.08 -0.94
N LEU A 78 -9.97 1.23 -1.68
CA LEU A 78 -9.26 1.63 -2.90
C LEU A 78 -10.14 1.63 -4.14
N GLY A 79 -11.37 1.13 -4.05
CA GLY A 79 -12.26 1.05 -5.21
C GLY A 79 -11.92 -0.10 -6.17
N LEU A 80 -11.27 -1.11 -5.67
CA LEU A 80 -10.86 -2.25 -6.49
C LEU A 80 -11.90 -3.37 -6.51
#